data_1c19003da0dded44aaa09a667b34a590
#
_entry.id   1c19003da0dded44aaa09a667b34a590
#
_cell.length_a   1.000
_cell.length_b   1.000
_cell.length_c   1.000
_cell.angle_alpha   90.00
_cell.angle_beta   90.00
_cell.angle_gamma   90.00
#
_symmetry.space_group_name_H-M   'P 1'
#
loop_
_entity.id
_entity.type
_entity.pdbx_description
1 polymer ?
#
loop_
_entity_poly.entity_id
_entity_poly.type
_entity_poly.pdbx_seq_one_letter_code
_entity_poly.pdbx_strand_id
1 'polypeptide(L)'
;MRKLKSIAVCALCLCLLLSLAGCAAAQRPLCVTLVLKTETDVAEFWGMLLSGVRKAAEEYGVDLTVRTSPTETAVDEQIELIRQTAAEKPDVMILSAADYDRCAEATEEAIAAGI
;
A
#
# COMPACT_ATOMS: atom_id res chain seq x y z
N MET A 1 45.58 3.49 35.74
CA MET A 1 44.16 3.67 35.99
C MET A 1 43.48 4.69 35.07
N ARG A 2 44.10 5.87 34.79
CA ARG A 2 43.52 6.89 33.86
C ARG A 2 43.31 6.39 32.43
N LYS A 3 44.30 5.69 31.85
CA LYS A 3 44.25 5.16 30.47
C LYS A 3 43.16 4.09 30.30
N LEU A 4 42.94 3.24 31.32
CA LEU A 4 41.93 2.20 31.28
C LEU A 4 40.51 2.79 31.29
N LYS A 5 40.28 3.88 32.05
CA LYS A 5 39.01 4.61 32.06
C LYS A 5 38.71 5.30 30.72
N SER A 6 39.73 5.87 30.06
CA SER A 6 39.58 6.47 28.75
C SER A 6 39.23 5.42 27.65
N ILE A 7 39.82 4.24 27.70
CA ILE A 7 39.53 3.17 26.75
C ILE A 7 38.09 2.68 26.95
N ALA A 8 37.65 2.54 28.19
CA ALA A 8 36.27 2.12 28.51
C ALA A 8 35.23 3.16 28.04
N VAL A 9 35.51 4.46 28.21
CA VAL A 9 34.63 5.54 27.70
C VAL A 9 34.57 5.55 26.16
N CYS A 10 35.71 5.40 25.49
CA CYS A 10 35.73 5.33 24.02
C CYS A 10 34.97 4.10 23.48
N ALA A 11 35.11 2.93 24.13
CA ALA A 11 34.36 1.74 23.76
C ALA A 11 32.85 1.92 23.95
N LEU A 12 32.43 2.55 25.04
CA LEU A 12 31.03 2.85 25.31
C LEU A 12 30.44 3.82 24.28
N CYS A 13 31.17 4.90 23.94
CA CYS A 13 30.77 5.84 22.89
C CYS A 13 30.67 5.17 21.52
N LEU A 14 31.60 4.27 21.19
CA LEU A 14 31.56 3.54 19.92
C LEU A 14 30.36 2.60 19.83
N CYS A 15 30.01 1.91 20.94
CA CYS A 15 28.82 1.06 21.02
C CYS A 15 27.53 1.88 20.86
N LEU A 16 27.47 3.08 21.47
CA LEU A 16 26.32 3.99 21.33
C LEU A 16 26.17 4.51 19.90
N LEU A 17 27.26 4.82 19.22
CA LEU A 17 27.25 5.27 17.82
C LEU A 17 26.82 4.14 16.87
N LEU A 18 27.22 2.90 17.13
CA LEU A 18 26.82 1.73 16.35
C LEU A 18 25.33 1.37 16.54
N SER A 19 24.75 1.61 17.73
CA SER A 19 23.34 1.38 17.97
C SER A 19 22.43 2.40 17.30
N LEU A 20 22.89 3.64 17.06
CA LEU A 20 22.13 4.64 16.30
C LEU A 20 22.13 4.37 14.77
N ALA A 21 23.13 3.69 14.25
CA ALA A 21 23.19 3.36 12.83
C ALA A 21 22.24 2.22 12.39
N GLY A 22 21.68 1.46 13.34
CA GLY A 22 20.82 0.31 13.08
C GLY A 22 19.35 0.63 12.78
N CYS A 23 18.89 1.88 12.94
CA CYS A 23 17.45 2.23 12.81
C CYS A 23 17.03 2.80 11.45
N ALA A 24 17.90 2.90 10.47
CA ALA A 24 17.55 3.30 9.11
C ALA A 24 17.36 2.07 8.22
N ALA A 25 16.47 1.15 8.61
CA ALA A 25 15.89 0.22 7.65
C ALA A 25 15.10 1.08 6.65
N ALA A 26 15.58 1.17 5.40
CA ALA A 26 14.85 1.83 4.33
C ALA A 26 13.49 1.13 4.22
N GLN A 27 12.44 1.76 4.74
CA GLN A 27 11.08 1.25 4.61
C GLN A 27 10.73 1.28 3.12
N ARG A 28 10.38 0.11 2.57
CA ARG A 28 9.85 0.07 1.19
C ARG A 28 8.58 0.91 1.11
N PRO A 29 8.29 1.52 -0.04
CA PRO A 29 7.01 2.19 -0.25
C PRO A 29 5.85 1.26 0.08
N LEU A 30 4.78 1.82 0.64
CA LEU A 30 3.54 1.10 0.86
C LEU A 30 2.91 0.78 -0.50
N CYS A 31 2.68 -0.50 -0.79
CA CYS A 31 2.03 -0.93 -2.03
C CYS A 31 0.51 -0.87 -1.87
N VAL A 32 -0.13 0.05 -2.57
CA VAL A 32 -1.59 0.25 -2.53
C VAL A 32 -2.18 -0.04 -3.90
N THR A 33 -3.18 -0.90 -3.96
CA THR A 33 -3.96 -1.13 -5.18
C THR A 33 -5.36 -0.53 -5.02
N LEU A 34 -5.70 0.41 -5.92
CA LEU A 34 -7.03 0.98 -6.04
C LEU A 34 -7.81 0.23 -7.12
N VAL A 35 -8.91 -0.41 -6.73
CA VAL A 35 -9.83 -1.13 -7.62
C VAL A 35 -11.10 -0.29 -7.80
N LEU A 36 -11.31 0.22 -9.00
CA LEU A 36 -12.47 1.05 -9.36
C LEU A 36 -13.50 0.23 -10.13
N LYS A 37 -14.77 0.60 -9.97
CA LYS A 37 -15.89 -0.09 -10.61
C LYS A 37 -16.09 0.27 -12.10
N THR A 38 -15.31 1.21 -12.65
CA THR A 38 -15.37 1.61 -14.05
C THR A 38 -14.05 2.23 -14.51
N GLU A 39 -13.86 2.37 -15.82
CA GLU A 39 -12.77 3.13 -16.39
C GLU A 39 -12.90 4.62 -16.07
N THR A 40 -11.76 5.31 -15.98
CA THR A 40 -11.69 6.69 -15.46
C THR A 40 -11.94 7.76 -16.50
N ASP A 41 -12.01 7.40 -17.78
CA ASP A 41 -12.32 8.27 -18.91
C ASP A 41 -13.83 8.35 -19.24
N VAL A 42 -14.65 7.48 -18.60
CA VAL A 42 -16.09 7.40 -18.84
C VAL A 42 -16.87 8.55 -18.21
N ALA A 43 -16.37 9.10 -17.08
CA ALA A 43 -17.00 10.22 -16.41
C ALA A 43 -15.97 11.12 -15.72
N GLU A 44 -16.18 12.43 -15.80
CA GLU A 44 -15.30 13.46 -15.21
C GLU A 44 -15.01 13.22 -13.71
N PHE A 45 -15.99 12.70 -12.96
CA PHE A 45 -15.85 12.36 -11.56
C PHE A 45 -14.69 11.38 -11.30
N TRP A 46 -14.61 10.28 -12.07
CA TRP A 46 -13.56 9.27 -11.90
C TRP A 46 -12.18 9.78 -12.28
N GLY A 47 -12.10 10.63 -13.31
CA GLY A 47 -10.86 11.30 -13.70
C GLY A 47 -10.34 12.23 -12.62
N MET A 48 -11.21 13.05 -12.00
CA MET A 48 -10.84 13.93 -10.89
C MET A 48 -10.42 13.14 -9.65
N LEU A 49 -11.16 12.08 -9.29
CA LEU A 49 -10.83 11.19 -8.18
C LEU A 49 -9.43 10.61 -8.37
N LEU A 50 -9.16 10.03 -9.54
CA LEU A 50 -7.87 9.41 -9.83
C LEU A 50 -6.72 10.44 -9.82
N SER A 51 -6.95 11.65 -10.30
CA SER A 51 -5.97 12.75 -10.21
C SER A 51 -5.59 13.05 -8.76
N GLY A 52 -6.60 13.15 -7.87
CA GLY A 52 -6.37 13.35 -6.44
C GLY A 52 -5.61 12.20 -5.77
N VAL A 53 -6.00 10.96 -6.10
CA VAL A 53 -5.34 9.75 -5.57
C VAL A 53 -3.87 9.67 -6.01
N ARG A 54 -3.57 9.95 -7.27
CA ARG A 54 -2.17 9.97 -7.77
C ARG A 54 -1.33 11.03 -7.08
N LYS A 55 -1.90 12.23 -6.87
CA LYS A 55 -1.21 13.30 -6.16
C LYS A 55 -0.92 12.92 -4.70
N ALA A 56 -1.88 12.30 -4.01
CA ALA A 56 -1.68 11.80 -2.66
C ALA A 56 -0.62 10.68 -2.60
N ALA A 57 -0.64 9.75 -3.55
CA ALA A 57 0.35 8.69 -3.63
C ALA A 57 1.79 9.25 -3.81
N GLU A 58 1.95 10.26 -4.66
CA GLU A 58 3.22 10.98 -4.84
C GLU A 58 3.66 11.69 -3.55
N GLU A 59 2.75 12.44 -2.90
CA GLU A 59 3.02 13.20 -1.68
C GLU A 59 3.44 12.30 -0.50
N TYR A 60 2.80 11.13 -0.37
CA TYR A 60 3.07 10.18 0.72
C TYR A 60 4.09 9.09 0.35
N GLY A 61 4.62 9.09 -0.85
CA GLY A 61 5.59 8.09 -1.30
C GLY A 61 5.02 6.67 -1.37
N VAL A 62 3.76 6.55 -1.81
CA VAL A 62 3.03 5.28 -1.96
C VAL A 62 3.25 4.72 -3.36
N ASP A 63 3.51 3.42 -3.45
CA ASP A 63 3.50 2.67 -4.72
C ASP A 63 2.06 2.31 -5.07
N LEU A 64 1.46 3.10 -5.98
CA LEU A 64 0.05 3.02 -6.34
C LEU A 64 -0.16 2.25 -7.65
N THR A 65 -0.91 1.15 -7.57
CA THR A 65 -1.49 0.47 -8.72
C THR A 65 -2.98 0.81 -8.84
N VAL A 66 -3.45 1.10 -10.06
CA VAL A 66 -4.87 1.36 -10.34
C VAL A 66 -5.40 0.28 -11.27
N ARG A 67 -6.51 -0.32 -10.91
CA ARG A 67 -7.25 -1.32 -11.68
C ARG A 67 -8.69 -0.87 -11.86
N THR A 68 -9.25 -1.09 -13.02
CA THR A 68 -10.60 -0.66 -13.36
C THR A 68 -11.40 -1.80 -13.95
N SER A 69 -12.69 -1.86 -13.62
CA SER A 69 -13.64 -2.69 -14.35
C SER A 69 -14.05 -1.98 -15.65
N PRO A 70 -14.48 -2.71 -16.69
CA PRO A 70 -14.86 -2.10 -17.96
C PRO A 70 -16.03 -1.11 -17.83
N THR A 71 -17.01 -1.44 -16.99
CA THR A 71 -18.20 -0.62 -16.74
C THR A 71 -18.65 -0.73 -15.29
N GLU A 72 -19.48 0.21 -14.82
CA GLU A 72 -20.05 0.19 -13.47
C GLU A 72 -20.95 -1.03 -13.18
N THR A 73 -21.39 -1.74 -14.20
CA THR A 73 -22.24 -2.93 -14.10
C THR A 73 -21.48 -4.24 -14.33
N ALA A 74 -20.19 -4.18 -14.60
CA ALA A 74 -19.33 -5.34 -14.81
C ALA A 74 -18.90 -5.97 -13.48
N VAL A 75 -19.89 -6.50 -12.74
CA VAL A 75 -19.69 -6.99 -11.36
C VAL A 75 -18.86 -8.26 -11.33
N ASP A 76 -19.07 -9.20 -12.25
CA ASP A 76 -18.32 -10.46 -12.29
C ASP A 76 -16.85 -10.23 -12.61
N GLU A 77 -16.57 -9.31 -13.53
CA GLU A 77 -15.21 -8.88 -13.88
C GLU A 77 -14.54 -8.19 -12.69
N GLN A 78 -15.29 -7.40 -11.92
CA GLN A 78 -14.73 -6.78 -10.72
C GLN A 78 -14.43 -7.80 -9.62
N ILE A 79 -15.29 -8.79 -9.41
CA ILE A 79 -15.04 -9.88 -8.45
C ILE A 79 -13.75 -10.62 -8.79
N GLU A 80 -13.54 -10.95 -10.07
CA GLU A 80 -12.30 -11.57 -10.51
C GLU A 80 -11.09 -10.64 -10.31
N LEU A 81 -11.25 -9.36 -10.58
CA LEU A 81 -10.21 -8.35 -10.37
C LEU A 81 -9.81 -8.20 -8.89
N ILE A 82 -10.78 -8.29 -7.96
CA ILE A 82 -10.52 -8.31 -6.51
C ILE A 82 -9.66 -9.52 -6.14
N ARG A 83 -10.03 -10.72 -6.62
CA ARG A 83 -9.29 -11.96 -6.35
C ARG A 83 -7.88 -11.94 -6.93
N GLN A 84 -7.71 -11.46 -8.16
CA GLN A 84 -6.40 -11.28 -8.79
C GLN A 84 -5.54 -10.30 -8.00
N THR A 85 -6.12 -9.18 -7.56
CA THR A 85 -5.42 -8.19 -6.73
C THR A 85 -5.00 -8.80 -5.39
N ALA A 86 -5.86 -9.58 -4.75
CA ALA A 86 -5.53 -10.26 -3.50
C ALA A 86 -4.39 -11.27 -3.66
N ALA A 87 -4.32 -11.97 -4.80
CA ALA A 87 -3.24 -12.91 -5.10
C ALA A 87 -1.86 -12.22 -5.25
N GLU A 88 -1.83 -10.95 -5.66
CA GLU A 88 -0.61 -10.13 -5.76
C GLU A 88 -0.11 -9.60 -4.41
N LYS A 89 -0.93 -9.70 -3.37
CA LYS A 89 -0.62 -9.31 -1.99
C LYS A 89 -0.12 -7.87 -1.83
N PRO A 90 -0.91 -6.86 -2.26
CA PRO A 90 -0.61 -5.49 -1.90
C PRO A 90 -0.69 -5.31 -0.37
N ASP A 91 -0.10 -4.24 0.16
CA ASP A 91 -0.25 -3.92 1.58
C ASP A 91 -1.68 -3.44 1.92
N VAL A 92 -2.32 -2.78 0.94
CA VAL A 92 -3.69 -2.25 1.05
C VAL A 92 -4.41 -2.37 -0.29
N MET A 93 -5.66 -2.80 -0.25
CA MET A 93 -6.60 -2.69 -1.36
C MET A 93 -7.68 -1.66 -1.03
N ILE A 94 -7.87 -0.67 -1.91
CA ILE A 94 -8.98 0.29 -1.82
C ILE A 94 -9.98 -0.10 -2.89
N LEU A 95 -11.22 -0.39 -2.48
CA LEU A 95 -12.25 -0.89 -3.38
C LEU A 95 -13.41 0.09 -3.51
N SER A 96 -13.76 0.46 -4.75
CA SER A 96 -15.04 1.06 -5.10
C SER A 96 -15.92 -0.02 -5.72
N ALA A 97 -16.73 -0.69 -4.89
CA ALA A 97 -17.53 -1.84 -5.31
C ALA A 97 -18.63 -1.47 -6.33
N ALA A 98 -18.74 -2.26 -7.40
CA ALA A 98 -19.83 -2.16 -8.38
C ALA A 98 -21.15 -2.65 -7.80
N ASP A 99 -21.08 -3.68 -6.94
CA ASP A 99 -22.22 -4.22 -6.21
C ASP A 99 -21.74 -4.64 -4.81
N TYR A 100 -22.38 -4.09 -3.78
CA TYR A 100 -21.95 -4.30 -2.40
C TYR A 100 -22.08 -5.77 -1.96
N ASP A 101 -23.22 -6.39 -2.26
CA ASP A 101 -23.51 -7.75 -1.80
C ASP A 101 -22.73 -8.79 -2.59
N ARG A 102 -22.62 -8.63 -3.89
CA ARG A 102 -21.93 -9.58 -4.77
C ARG A 102 -20.40 -9.54 -4.60
N CYS A 103 -19.82 -8.38 -4.30
CA CYS A 103 -18.38 -8.26 -4.07
C CYS A 103 -17.96 -8.69 -2.65
N ALA A 104 -18.90 -8.91 -1.73
CA ALA A 104 -18.63 -9.19 -0.32
C ALA A 104 -17.73 -10.42 -0.12
N GLU A 105 -18.05 -11.55 -0.76
CA GLU A 105 -17.28 -12.79 -0.62
C GLU A 105 -15.81 -12.61 -1.05
N ALA A 106 -15.57 -12.03 -2.22
CA ALA A 106 -14.20 -11.78 -2.71
C ALA A 106 -13.43 -10.80 -1.81
N THR A 107 -14.13 -9.83 -1.21
CA THR A 107 -13.55 -8.89 -0.25
C THR A 107 -13.17 -9.59 1.05
N GLU A 108 -14.02 -10.48 1.56
CA GLU A 108 -13.72 -11.30 2.74
C GLU A 108 -12.55 -12.25 2.50
N GLU A 109 -12.44 -12.83 1.30
CA GLU A 109 -11.29 -13.63 0.89
C GLU A 109 -9.98 -12.82 0.94
N ALA A 110 -10.01 -11.57 0.45
CA ALA A 110 -8.86 -10.66 0.48
C ALA A 110 -8.45 -10.31 1.92
N ILE A 111 -9.43 -10.01 2.80
CA ILE A 111 -9.19 -9.75 4.23
C ILE A 111 -8.59 -10.97 4.91
N ALA A 112 -9.10 -12.19 4.63
CA ALA A 112 -8.56 -13.43 5.17
C ALA A 112 -7.14 -13.72 4.69
N ALA A 113 -6.76 -13.22 3.50
CA ALA A 113 -5.39 -13.27 2.98
C ALA A 113 -4.44 -12.24 3.61
N GLY A 114 -4.94 -11.34 4.45
CA GLY A 114 -4.16 -10.36 5.21
C GLY A 114 -3.99 -9.00 4.52
N ILE A 115 -4.93 -8.63 3.65
CA ILE A 115 -4.95 -7.37 2.90
C ILE A 115 -5.95 -6.40 3.51
#